data_54cb50aa7b531ec4f5dfa9b9452416c5
#
_entry.id   54cb50aa7b531ec4f5dfa9b9452416c5
#
_cell.length_a   1.000
_cell.length_b   1.000
_cell.length_c   1.000
_cell.angle_alpha   90.00
_cell.angle_beta   90.00
_cell.angle_gamma   90.00
#
_symmetry.space_group_name_H-M   'P 1'
#
loop_
_entity.id
_entity.type
_entity.pdbx_description
1 polymer ?
#
loop_
_entity_poly.entity_id
_entity_poly.type
_entity_poly.pdbx_seq_one_letter_code
_entity_poly.pdbx_strand_id
1 'polypeptide(L)'
;MDYSIADRQMSIMDKLGILTDAAKYDVACTSSGNERKGDGTGMGNTIKAGICHSFSGDGRCISLLKILFTNECIYDCKYCVNRCSNDVPRASFTPDEVCRLTIEFYRRNYIEGLFLSSGILYSPDYTMELLYQTLYKLRREYNFQGYIHVKAIPGANQELVRMTGFLADRMSTVSYTHLRAHETR
;
A
#
# COMPACT_ATOMS: atom_id res chain seq x y z
N MET A 1 -19.98 -15.85 3.82
CA MET A 1 -18.84 -16.09 4.70
C MET A 1 -18.43 -14.76 5.29
N ASP A 2 -18.52 -14.66 6.60
CA ASP A 2 -18.42 -13.38 7.31
C ASP A 2 -16.93 -13.10 7.60
N TYR A 3 -16.25 -12.44 6.67
CA TYR A 3 -14.83 -12.08 6.78
C TYR A 3 -14.55 -10.94 7.76
N SER A 4 -15.60 -10.36 8.37
CA SER A 4 -15.49 -9.14 9.16
C SER A 4 -15.00 -9.32 10.61
N ILE A 5 -14.92 -10.54 11.14
CA ILE A 5 -14.68 -10.77 12.57
C ILE A 5 -13.19 -10.86 12.92
N ALA A 6 -12.37 -11.44 12.04
CA ALA A 6 -10.93 -11.62 12.30
C ALA A 6 -10.15 -10.29 12.21
N ASP A 7 -10.57 -9.37 11.35
CA ASP A 7 -9.87 -8.10 11.10
C ASP A 7 -10.02 -7.08 12.24
N ARG A 8 -11.10 -7.17 13.05
CA ARG A 8 -11.34 -6.25 14.18
C ARG A 8 -10.44 -6.48 15.40
N GLN A 9 -9.74 -7.62 15.48
CA GLN A 9 -8.87 -7.98 16.61
C GLN A 9 -7.38 -7.79 16.30
N MET A 10 -7.01 -7.52 15.05
CA MET A 10 -5.62 -7.39 14.65
C MET A 10 -5.09 -5.99 14.94
N SER A 11 -3.94 -5.88 15.60
CA SER A 11 -3.32 -4.57 15.84
C SER A 11 -2.83 -3.94 14.53
N ILE A 12 -2.74 -2.59 14.50
CA ILE A 12 -2.20 -1.87 13.34
C ILE A 12 -0.78 -2.35 12.99
N MET A 13 0.01 -2.73 13.99
CA MET A 13 1.38 -3.22 13.78
C MET A 13 1.41 -4.62 13.16
N ASP A 14 0.48 -5.50 13.54
CA ASP A 14 0.36 -6.83 12.92
C ASP A 14 -0.10 -6.70 11.46
N LYS A 15 -1.10 -5.86 11.18
CA LYS A 15 -1.52 -5.51 9.82
C LYS A 15 -0.35 -4.96 9.00
N LEU A 16 0.44 -4.04 9.58
CA LEU A 16 1.61 -3.47 8.92
C LEU A 16 2.63 -4.55 8.54
N GLY A 17 2.91 -5.49 9.42
CA GLY A 17 3.80 -6.62 9.13
C GLY A 17 3.34 -7.42 7.91
N ILE A 18 2.07 -7.82 7.88
CA ILE A 18 1.48 -8.59 6.77
C ILE A 18 1.48 -7.79 5.47
N LEU A 19 1.02 -6.54 5.50
CA LEU A 19 0.78 -5.74 4.31
C LEU A 19 2.05 -5.13 3.72
N THR A 20 3.09 -4.92 4.51
CA THR A 20 4.42 -4.57 3.99
C THR A 20 5.13 -5.79 3.38
N ASP A 21 4.96 -6.96 3.96
CA ASP A 21 5.51 -8.20 3.40
C ASP A 21 4.85 -8.53 2.06
N ALA A 22 3.55 -8.45 1.98
CA ALA A 22 2.79 -8.61 0.74
C ALA A 22 3.18 -7.57 -0.34
N ALA A 23 3.52 -6.34 0.05
CA ALA A 23 3.92 -5.27 -0.85
C ALA A 23 5.30 -5.48 -1.52
N LYS A 24 6.14 -6.39 -1.03
CA LYS A 24 7.45 -6.72 -1.64
C LYS A 24 7.31 -7.24 -3.07
N TYR A 25 6.25 -7.96 -3.34
CA TYR A 25 5.98 -8.57 -4.65
C TYR A 25 5.42 -7.58 -5.68
N ASP A 26 5.18 -6.35 -5.26
CA ASP A 26 4.77 -5.29 -6.16
C ASP A 26 5.99 -4.66 -6.85
N VAL A 27 6.12 -4.89 -8.15
CA VAL A 27 7.33 -4.72 -8.98
C VAL A 27 7.82 -3.26 -9.12
N ALA A 28 7.21 -2.29 -8.47
CA ALA A 28 7.54 -0.88 -8.70
C ALA A 28 8.76 -0.33 -7.93
N CYS A 29 9.36 -1.11 -7.01
CA CYS A 29 10.50 -0.66 -6.20
C CYS A 29 11.39 -1.82 -5.76
N THR A 30 12.70 -1.62 -5.81
CA THR A 30 13.70 -2.47 -5.15
C THR A 30 13.81 -2.07 -3.69
N SER A 31 13.14 -2.79 -2.77
CA SER A 31 13.40 -2.64 -1.34
C SER A 31 14.43 -3.69 -0.90
N SER A 32 15.52 -3.27 -0.26
CA SER A 32 16.43 -4.17 0.41
C SER A 32 15.74 -4.75 1.65
N GLY A 33 15.47 -6.05 1.65
CA GLY A 33 14.78 -6.74 2.75
C GLY A 33 15.70 -7.09 3.93
N ASN A 34 16.61 -6.19 4.33
CA ASN A 34 17.53 -6.44 5.44
C ASN A 34 16.86 -6.20 6.79
N GLU A 35 16.89 -7.21 7.65
CA GLU A 35 16.49 -7.14 9.04
C GLU A 35 17.72 -7.31 9.93
N ARG A 36 17.90 -6.40 10.88
CA ARG A 36 18.91 -6.53 11.93
C ARG A 36 18.27 -6.23 13.28
N LYS A 37 18.20 -7.24 14.11
CA LYS A 37 17.77 -7.08 15.50
C LYS A 37 19.00 -6.57 16.29
N GLY A 38 18.89 -5.40 16.91
CA GLY A 38 19.94 -4.93 17.82
C GLY A 38 20.02 -5.84 19.05
N ASP A 39 21.23 -6.16 19.45
CA ASP A 39 21.56 -6.97 20.64
C ASP A 39 21.56 -6.12 21.94
N GLY A 40 21.18 -4.85 21.87
CA GLY A 40 21.16 -3.91 22.98
C GLY A 40 22.50 -3.22 23.27
N THR A 41 23.58 -3.55 22.54
CA THR A 41 24.91 -2.97 22.75
C THR A 41 25.24 -1.83 21.79
N GLY A 42 24.42 -1.64 20.72
CA GLY A 42 24.58 -0.60 19.71
C GLY A 42 23.35 0.29 19.53
N MET A 43 23.51 1.40 18.78
CA MET A 43 22.39 2.26 18.41
C MET A 43 21.70 1.77 17.15
N GLY A 44 20.36 1.60 17.24
CA GLY A 44 19.47 1.36 16.09
C GLY A 44 19.04 -0.09 15.89
N ASN A 45 17.79 -0.24 15.48
CA ASN A 45 17.22 -1.50 15.00
C ASN A 45 16.82 -1.32 13.53
N THR A 46 17.12 -2.30 12.70
CA THR A 46 16.59 -2.33 11.33
C THR A 46 15.32 -3.15 11.34
N ILE A 47 14.17 -2.52 11.16
CA ILE A 47 12.89 -3.19 10.99
C ILE A 47 12.70 -3.49 9.51
N LYS A 48 12.20 -4.68 9.21
CA LYS A 48 11.74 -5.10 7.87
C LYS A 48 10.46 -4.35 7.48
N ALA A 49 10.41 -3.04 7.72
CA ALA A 49 9.29 -2.21 7.31
C ALA A 49 9.46 -1.89 5.82
N GLY A 50 8.35 -1.93 5.06
CA GLY A 50 8.29 -1.69 3.63
C GLY A 50 8.67 -0.26 3.24
N ILE A 51 9.87 0.18 3.58
CA ILE A 51 10.41 1.46 3.12
C ILE A 51 11.08 1.20 1.78
N CYS A 52 10.56 1.82 0.74
CA CYS A 52 11.19 1.82 -0.58
C CYS A 52 11.77 3.21 -0.87
N HIS A 53 12.71 3.24 -1.79
CA HIS A 53 13.32 4.48 -2.26
C HIS A 53 12.85 4.79 -3.67
N SER A 54 12.48 6.04 -3.90
CA SER A 54 12.16 6.58 -5.22
C SER A 54 13.06 7.79 -5.50
N PHE A 55 13.36 8.05 -6.75
CA PHE A 55 14.09 9.24 -7.15
C PHE A 55 13.11 10.31 -7.60
N SER A 56 13.24 11.51 -7.06
CA SER A 56 12.52 12.69 -7.55
C SER A 56 13.17 13.22 -8.83
N GLY A 57 12.48 14.09 -9.54
CA GLY A 57 12.99 14.67 -10.80
C GLY A 57 14.27 15.50 -10.64
N ASP A 58 14.62 15.91 -9.43
CA ASP A 58 15.85 16.62 -9.07
C ASP A 58 17.00 15.67 -8.63
N GLY A 59 16.79 14.34 -8.76
CA GLY A 59 17.79 13.32 -8.44
C GLY A 59 17.91 12.96 -6.95
N ARG A 60 17.08 13.55 -6.07
CA ARG A 60 17.07 13.17 -4.65
C ARG A 60 16.40 11.81 -4.46
N CYS A 61 16.97 11.02 -3.55
CA CYS A 61 16.37 9.78 -3.08
C CYS A 61 15.31 10.10 -2.03
N ILE A 62 14.08 9.67 -2.25
CA ILE A 62 12.93 9.85 -1.35
C ILE A 62 12.58 8.51 -0.72
N SER A 63 12.51 8.47 0.62
CA SER A 63 12.07 7.29 1.37
C SER A 63 10.54 7.24 1.45
N LEU A 64 9.94 6.15 0.99
CA LEU A 64 8.49 5.97 0.95
C LEU A 64 8.06 4.80 1.82
N LEU A 65 7.00 4.97 2.61
CA LEU A 65 6.29 3.86 3.22
C LEU A 65 5.53 3.11 2.11
N LYS A 66 5.99 1.91 1.77
CA LYS A 66 5.35 1.06 0.77
C LYS A 66 4.48 0.02 1.45
N ILE A 67 3.18 0.15 1.30
CA ILE A 67 2.18 -0.75 1.86
C ILE A 67 1.10 -1.11 0.85
N LEU A 68 0.47 -2.27 1.06
CA LEU A 68 -0.84 -2.55 0.51
C LEU A 68 -1.91 -1.99 1.44
N PHE A 69 -2.98 -1.41 0.87
CA PHE A 69 -4.19 -1.09 1.61
C PHE A 69 -4.85 -2.37 2.11
N THR A 70 -4.90 -3.38 1.24
CA THR A 70 -5.31 -4.75 1.56
C THR A 70 -4.56 -5.75 0.68
N ASN A 71 -4.32 -6.96 1.20
CA ASN A 71 -3.89 -8.10 0.41
C ASN A 71 -5.01 -9.13 0.17
N GLU A 72 -6.23 -8.84 0.61
CA GLU A 72 -7.42 -9.54 0.15
C GLU A 72 -7.72 -9.16 -1.28
N CYS A 73 -8.10 -10.13 -2.11
CA CYS A 73 -8.39 -9.89 -3.52
C CYS A 73 -9.47 -10.84 -4.02
N ILE A 74 -10.40 -10.32 -4.82
CA ILE A 74 -11.44 -11.11 -5.48
C ILE A 74 -10.92 -11.87 -6.70
N TYR A 75 -9.72 -11.53 -7.21
CA TYR A 75 -9.12 -12.13 -8.40
C TYR A 75 -8.13 -13.24 -8.07
N ASP A 76 -7.99 -14.17 -9.02
CA ASP A 76 -7.06 -15.31 -8.94
C ASP A 76 -5.95 -15.25 -9.99
N CYS A 77 -5.30 -14.11 -10.12
CA CYS A 77 -4.20 -13.91 -11.07
C CYS A 77 -3.05 -14.86 -10.80
N LYS A 78 -2.71 -15.74 -11.73
CA LYS A 78 -1.74 -16.84 -11.56
C LYS A 78 -0.36 -16.40 -11.08
N TYR A 79 0.07 -15.20 -11.43
CA TYR A 79 1.37 -14.64 -11.04
C TYR A 79 1.35 -13.92 -9.69
N CYS A 80 0.15 -13.68 -9.11
CA CYS A 80 0.02 -12.85 -7.90
C CYS A 80 0.08 -13.71 -6.64
N VAL A 81 0.96 -13.33 -5.71
CA VAL A 81 1.05 -13.99 -4.40
C VAL A 81 -0.23 -13.77 -3.56
N ASN A 82 -0.91 -12.64 -3.78
CA ASN A 82 -2.14 -12.26 -3.06
C ASN A 82 -3.42 -12.71 -3.79
N ARG A 83 -3.35 -13.64 -4.76
CA ARG A 83 -4.54 -14.19 -5.41
C ARG A 83 -5.47 -14.86 -4.39
N CYS A 84 -6.78 -14.88 -4.66
CA CYS A 84 -7.77 -15.38 -3.72
C CYS A 84 -7.57 -16.86 -3.33
N SER A 85 -7.03 -17.69 -4.23
CA SER A 85 -6.77 -19.12 -3.96
C SER A 85 -5.51 -19.41 -3.13
N ASN A 86 -4.64 -18.43 -2.89
CA ASN A 86 -3.46 -18.62 -2.06
C ASN A 86 -3.83 -18.54 -0.57
N ASP A 87 -3.31 -19.50 0.18
CA ASP A 87 -3.40 -19.53 1.64
C ASP A 87 -2.26 -18.69 2.24
N VAL A 88 -2.49 -17.39 2.36
CA VAL A 88 -1.57 -16.42 2.97
C VAL A 88 -2.30 -15.59 4.02
N PRO A 89 -1.61 -15.12 5.08
CA PRO A 89 -2.22 -14.22 6.05
C PRO A 89 -2.83 -13.01 5.35
N ARG A 90 -4.08 -12.69 5.69
CA ARG A 90 -4.84 -11.60 5.09
C ARG A 90 -5.04 -10.49 6.10
N ALA A 91 -4.96 -9.26 5.63
CA ALA A 91 -5.24 -8.07 6.41
C ALA A 91 -5.74 -6.93 5.51
N SER A 92 -6.49 -6.02 6.12
CA SER A 92 -6.97 -4.81 5.47
C SER A 92 -6.84 -3.63 6.41
N PHE A 93 -6.33 -2.51 5.91
CA PHE A 93 -6.38 -1.24 6.61
C PHE A 93 -7.72 -0.54 6.38
N THR A 94 -8.05 0.34 7.31
CA THR A 94 -9.01 1.41 7.05
C THR A 94 -8.28 2.66 6.54
N PRO A 95 -8.97 3.61 5.89
CA PRO A 95 -8.38 4.90 5.51
C PRO A 95 -7.72 5.63 6.70
N ASP A 96 -8.35 5.59 7.87
CA ASP A 96 -7.82 6.24 9.08
C ASP A 96 -6.53 5.58 9.60
N GLU A 97 -6.45 4.25 9.54
CA GLU A 97 -5.24 3.52 9.93
C GLU A 97 -4.05 3.87 9.03
N VAL A 98 -4.26 3.93 7.70
CA VAL A 98 -3.21 4.33 6.75
C VAL A 98 -2.79 5.77 6.99
N CYS A 99 -3.73 6.68 7.18
CA CYS A 99 -3.43 8.08 7.49
C CYS A 99 -2.60 8.19 8.76
N ARG A 100 -3.02 7.53 9.85
CA ARG A 100 -2.32 7.54 11.12
C ARG A 100 -0.90 7.01 10.99
N LEU A 101 -0.71 5.85 10.35
CA LEU A 101 0.63 5.29 10.10
C LEU A 101 1.52 6.25 9.32
N THR A 102 1.00 6.81 8.23
CA THR A 102 1.76 7.72 7.36
C THR A 102 2.22 8.96 8.13
N ILE A 103 1.32 9.59 8.89
CA ILE A 103 1.63 10.78 9.67
C ILE A 103 2.60 10.49 10.81
N GLU A 104 2.43 9.39 11.53
CA GLU A 104 3.33 8.97 12.62
C GLU A 104 4.75 8.70 12.10
N PHE A 105 4.90 8.01 10.98
CA PHE A 105 6.21 7.71 10.39
C PHE A 105 6.86 8.96 9.80
N TYR A 106 6.07 9.84 9.19
CA TYR A 106 6.56 11.12 8.67
C TYR A 106 7.06 12.03 9.79
N ARG A 107 6.30 12.19 10.89
CA ARG A 107 6.70 12.99 12.05
C ARG A 107 7.98 12.51 12.72
N ARG A 108 8.25 11.21 12.65
CA ARG A 108 9.49 10.60 13.18
C ARG A 108 10.65 10.62 12.19
N ASN A 109 10.48 11.26 11.03
CA ASN A 109 11.47 11.31 9.95
C ASN A 109 11.90 9.92 9.42
N TYR A 110 11.02 8.90 9.49
CA TYR A 110 11.28 7.59 8.93
C TYR A 110 11.02 7.53 7.43
N ILE A 111 10.09 8.37 6.96
CA ILE A 111 9.65 8.44 5.56
C ILE A 111 9.44 9.90 5.15
N GLU A 112 9.52 10.14 3.85
CA GLU A 112 9.21 11.40 3.19
C GLU A 112 7.89 11.33 2.40
N GLY A 113 7.33 10.11 2.26
CA GLY A 113 6.09 9.92 1.53
C GLY A 113 5.49 8.53 1.68
N LEU A 114 4.39 8.31 0.96
CA LEU A 114 3.61 7.09 0.93
C LEU A 114 3.60 6.49 -0.47
N PHE A 115 3.81 5.18 -0.59
CA PHE A 115 3.48 4.40 -1.77
C PHE A 115 2.38 3.40 -1.43
N LEU A 116 1.17 3.67 -1.95
CA LEU A 116 -0.04 2.92 -1.65
C LEU A 116 -0.49 2.12 -2.87
N SER A 117 -0.59 0.81 -2.71
CA SER A 117 -1.22 -0.11 -3.65
C SER A 117 -2.27 -0.95 -2.94
N SER A 118 -2.98 -1.83 -3.64
CA SER A 118 -4.03 -2.65 -3.03
C SER A 118 -4.30 -3.93 -3.81
N GLY A 119 -4.71 -4.99 -3.11
CA GLY A 119 -5.59 -6.01 -3.65
C GLY A 119 -6.97 -5.40 -3.94
N ILE A 120 -7.90 -6.16 -4.48
CA ILE A 120 -9.22 -5.68 -4.89
C ILE A 120 -10.29 -6.33 -4.01
N LEU A 121 -10.86 -5.53 -3.10
CA LEU A 121 -11.99 -5.90 -2.25
C LEU A 121 -13.31 -5.72 -3.02
N TYR A 122 -14.22 -6.63 -2.91
CA TYR A 122 -15.58 -6.60 -3.42
C TYR A 122 -15.74 -6.15 -4.89
N SER A 123 -15.19 -4.98 -5.23
CA SER A 123 -15.18 -4.45 -6.60
C SER A 123 -14.00 -3.47 -6.81
N PRO A 124 -13.59 -3.23 -8.07
CA PRO A 124 -12.60 -2.21 -8.40
C PRO A 124 -13.00 -0.81 -7.90
N ASP A 125 -14.27 -0.43 -8.09
CA ASP A 125 -14.78 0.88 -7.69
C ASP A 125 -14.72 1.07 -6.16
N TYR A 126 -15.20 0.07 -5.41
CA TYR A 126 -15.16 0.10 -3.95
C TYR A 126 -13.73 0.28 -3.42
N THR A 127 -12.80 -0.49 -3.98
CA THR A 127 -11.39 -0.39 -3.57
C THR A 127 -10.78 0.96 -3.94
N MET A 128 -11.07 1.45 -5.14
CA MET A 128 -10.59 2.76 -5.59
C MET A 128 -11.15 3.90 -4.75
N GLU A 129 -12.40 3.80 -4.29
CA GLU A 129 -13.02 4.75 -3.39
C GLU A 129 -12.30 4.80 -2.04
N LEU A 130 -11.93 3.66 -1.46
CA LEU A 130 -11.15 3.61 -0.22
C LEU A 130 -9.78 4.26 -0.37
N LEU A 131 -9.10 4.06 -1.51
CA LEU A 131 -7.85 4.73 -1.82
C LEU A 131 -8.07 6.25 -1.96
N TYR A 132 -9.10 6.67 -2.66
CA TYR A 132 -9.47 8.08 -2.78
C TYR A 132 -9.70 8.72 -1.40
N GLN A 133 -10.52 8.10 -0.55
CA GLN A 133 -10.79 8.57 0.80
C GLN A 133 -9.51 8.71 1.62
N THR A 134 -8.60 7.75 1.51
CA THR A 134 -7.29 7.79 2.20
C THR A 134 -6.48 9.01 1.76
N LEU A 135 -6.33 9.23 0.45
CA LEU A 135 -5.57 10.37 -0.08
C LEU A 135 -6.24 11.70 0.24
N TYR A 136 -7.57 11.74 0.15
CA TYR A 136 -8.35 12.94 0.51
C TYR A 136 -8.12 13.33 1.98
N LYS A 137 -8.22 12.38 2.90
CA LYS A 137 -7.94 12.61 4.32
C LYS A 137 -6.50 13.09 4.53
N LEU A 138 -5.51 12.44 3.94
CA LEU A 138 -4.12 12.86 4.04
C LEU A 138 -3.92 14.31 3.58
N ARG A 139 -4.45 14.67 2.41
CA ARG A 139 -4.27 16.00 1.84
C ARG A 139 -5.10 17.08 2.51
N ARG A 140 -6.36 16.80 2.86
CA ARG A 140 -7.33 17.80 3.32
C ARG A 140 -7.48 17.87 4.82
N GLU A 141 -7.48 16.72 5.52
CA GLU A 141 -7.66 16.70 6.97
C GLU A 141 -6.33 16.80 7.71
N TYR A 142 -5.31 16.05 7.27
CA TYR A 142 -3.98 16.04 7.88
C TYR A 142 -3.01 17.07 7.28
N ASN A 143 -3.40 17.76 6.21
CA ASN A 143 -2.55 18.72 5.47
C ASN A 143 -1.16 18.14 5.12
N PHE A 144 -1.14 16.86 4.76
CA PHE A 144 0.09 16.14 4.43
C PHE A 144 0.65 16.61 3.09
N GLN A 145 1.84 17.20 3.10
CA GLN A 145 2.54 17.72 1.91
C GLN A 145 3.64 16.77 1.39
N GLY A 146 3.84 15.62 2.06
CA GLY A 146 4.80 14.63 1.61
C GLY A 146 4.40 13.97 0.28
N TYR A 147 5.34 13.28 -0.33
CA TYR A 147 5.13 12.63 -1.62
C TYR A 147 4.14 11.46 -1.52
N ILE A 148 3.19 11.39 -2.44
CA ILE A 148 2.22 10.28 -2.54
C ILE A 148 2.29 9.64 -3.92
N HIS A 149 2.66 8.36 -3.94
CA HIS A 149 2.54 7.50 -5.11
C HIS A 149 1.41 6.49 -4.87
N VAL A 150 0.41 6.47 -5.74
CA VAL A 150 -0.71 5.53 -5.67
C VAL A 150 -0.77 4.65 -6.91
N LYS A 151 -1.11 3.38 -6.74
CA LYS A 151 -1.47 2.50 -7.85
C LYS A 151 -2.97 2.55 -8.09
N ALA A 152 -3.35 2.99 -9.29
CA ALA A 152 -4.74 2.95 -9.73
C ALA A 152 -5.23 1.50 -9.85
N ILE A 153 -6.46 1.26 -9.44
CA ILE A 153 -7.13 -0.03 -9.52
C ILE A 153 -7.64 -0.23 -10.97
N PRO A 154 -7.18 -1.27 -11.67
CA PRO A 154 -7.66 -1.58 -13.01
C PRO A 154 -9.15 -1.91 -13.01
N GLY A 155 -9.89 -1.38 -13.96
CA GLY A 155 -11.32 -1.58 -14.08
C GLY A 155 -12.18 -0.69 -13.19
N ALA A 156 -11.58 0.18 -12.38
CA ALA A 156 -12.30 1.17 -11.59
C ALA A 156 -12.85 2.30 -12.48
N ASN A 157 -13.89 2.97 -11.97
CA ASN A 157 -14.50 4.11 -12.60
C ASN A 157 -13.47 5.20 -12.90
N GLN A 158 -13.45 5.69 -14.16
CA GLN A 158 -12.46 6.66 -14.62
C GLN A 158 -12.48 7.97 -13.83
N GLU A 159 -13.64 8.41 -13.37
CA GLU A 159 -13.77 9.63 -12.58
C GLU A 159 -13.14 9.46 -11.18
N LEU A 160 -13.34 8.31 -10.52
CA LEU A 160 -12.66 8.00 -9.26
C LEU A 160 -11.13 7.96 -9.43
N VAL A 161 -10.67 7.35 -10.52
CA VAL A 161 -9.23 7.31 -10.85
C VAL A 161 -8.70 8.73 -11.06
N ARG A 162 -9.42 9.56 -11.82
CA ARG A 162 -9.06 10.96 -12.08
C ARG A 162 -9.00 11.77 -10.78
N MET A 163 -10.03 11.68 -9.94
CA MET A 163 -10.10 12.40 -8.66
C MET A 163 -8.93 12.00 -7.74
N THR A 164 -8.61 10.71 -7.67
CA THR A 164 -7.49 10.22 -6.89
C THR A 164 -6.16 10.72 -7.44
N GLY A 165 -6.03 10.81 -8.77
CA GLY A 165 -4.85 11.33 -9.45
C GLY A 165 -4.53 12.77 -9.08
N PHE A 166 -5.53 13.62 -8.87
CA PHE A 166 -5.32 15.01 -8.44
C PHE A 166 -4.80 15.15 -7.00
N LEU A 167 -4.92 14.10 -6.19
CA LEU A 167 -4.42 14.08 -4.82
C LEU A 167 -3.01 13.46 -4.70
N ALA A 168 -2.57 12.76 -5.73
CA ALA A 168 -1.29 12.07 -5.78
C ALA A 168 -0.24 12.86 -6.56
N ASP A 169 1.04 12.72 -6.18
CA ASP A 169 2.16 13.26 -6.97
C ASP A 169 2.51 12.33 -8.14
N ARG A 170 2.23 11.04 -7.97
CA ARG A 170 2.40 10.03 -9.00
C ARG A 170 1.28 9.00 -8.94
N MET A 171 0.75 8.67 -10.10
CA MET A 171 -0.13 7.51 -10.27
C MET A 171 0.48 6.54 -11.26
N SER A 172 0.41 5.26 -10.96
CA SER A 172 0.82 4.19 -11.87
C SER A 172 -0.25 3.10 -11.95
N THR A 173 -0.24 2.33 -13.00
CA THR A 173 -1.13 1.17 -13.20
C THR A 173 -0.37 0.05 -13.88
N VAL A 174 -0.81 -1.19 -13.69
CA VAL A 174 -0.23 -2.40 -14.32
C VAL A 174 -1.23 -2.98 -15.32
N SER A 175 -1.77 -2.11 -16.18
CA SER A 175 -2.88 -2.42 -17.09
C SER A 175 -2.67 -3.67 -17.94
N TYR A 176 -1.48 -3.87 -18.48
CA TYR A 176 -1.19 -5.02 -19.35
C TYR A 176 -1.16 -6.37 -18.63
N THR A 177 -0.74 -6.42 -17.37
CA THR A 177 -0.75 -7.66 -16.57
C THR A 177 -2.15 -7.98 -16.06
N HIS A 178 -2.93 -6.97 -15.71
CA HIS A 178 -4.28 -7.15 -15.23
C HIS A 178 -5.28 -7.53 -16.34
N LEU A 179 -5.13 -6.97 -17.54
CA LEU A 179 -5.97 -7.36 -18.68
C LEU A 179 -5.81 -8.85 -19.01
N ARG A 180 -4.57 -9.37 -19.05
CA ARG A 180 -4.34 -10.80 -19.24
C ARG A 180 -4.86 -11.69 -18.11
N ALA A 181 -4.88 -11.20 -16.89
CA ALA A 181 -5.41 -11.94 -15.74
C ALA A 181 -6.95 -12.08 -15.81
N HIS A 182 -7.64 -11.08 -16.34
CA HIS A 182 -9.09 -11.13 -16.57
C HIS A 182 -9.47 -12.07 -17.72
N GLU A 183 -8.59 -12.24 -18.71
CA GLU A 183 -8.80 -13.12 -19.86
C GLU A 183 -8.54 -14.61 -19.57
N THR A 184 -7.90 -14.93 -18.44
CA THR A 184 -7.52 -16.33 -18.10
C THR A 184 -8.50 -17.04 -17.18
N ARG A 185 -9.78 -16.62 -17.18
CA ARG A 185 -10.87 -17.34 -16.51
C ARG A 185 -11.39 -18.46 -17.37
#